data_449414b4fae623c6fe095b0d5eed850e
#
_entry.id   449414b4fae623c6fe095b0d5eed850e
#
_cell.length_a   1.000
_cell.length_b   1.000
_cell.length_c   1.000
_cell.angle_alpha   90.00
_cell.angle_beta   90.00
_cell.angle_gamma   90.00
#
_symmetry.space_group_name_H-M   'P 1'
#
loop_
_entity.id
_entity.type
_entity.pdbx_description
1 polymer ?
#
loop_
_entity_poly.entity_id
_entity_poly.type
_entity_poly.pdbx_seq_one_letter_code
_entity_poly.pdbx_strand_id
1 'polypeptide(L)'
;MKYYFSLLACLVSFIAHAQTTYSYRVEGELTDNSFNGKMLYIMRYDDNRYIDSTRVENQKFAFEGRTAIPSFCRIDAGRNYGNFILDEGTIKVNLYTHVPTGTKLNEAFNKTIATVDSIRKKGFAHLAELKKEKPNAEDWQPVWTEYYEQKIRPSLLGYLKQQIISNKDNGVGEYAFRDYSMACNTDEMDALQTEIGNWLNSLKTVQAIKARFEALKRTAVGKPFVDIAGENTEGKETRLSDFVGKGNYVLVDMWASWCAPCREEIPNLAEIYNTYKDKGLVILGIAT
;
A
#
# COMPACT_ATOMS: atom_id res chain seq x y z
N MET A 1 -30.18 68.48 -13.97
CA MET A 1 -29.04 67.58 -13.80
C MET A 1 -29.56 66.13 -13.92
N LYS A 2 -29.24 65.47 -15.04
CA LYS A 2 -29.66 64.05 -15.31
C LYS A 2 -28.45 63.18 -14.97
N TYR A 3 -28.59 62.33 -13.97
CA TYR A 3 -27.56 61.32 -13.62
C TYR A 3 -27.76 60.10 -14.48
N TYR A 4 -26.80 59.77 -15.34
CA TYR A 4 -26.72 58.51 -16.05
C TYR A 4 -25.98 57.49 -15.15
N PHE A 5 -26.71 56.48 -14.68
CA PHE A 5 -26.11 55.31 -14.02
C PHE A 5 -25.65 54.35 -15.11
N SER A 6 -24.35 54.25 -15.31
CA SER A 6 -23.74 53.21 -16.15
C SER A 6 -23.68 51.91 -15.38
N LEU A 7 -24.52 50.95 -15.74
CA LEU A 7 -24.45 49.57 -15.26
C LEU A 7 -23.30 48.86 -16.01
N LEU A 8 -22.16 48.71 -15.35
CA LEU A 8 -21.04 47.88 -15.85
C LEU A 8 -21.37 46.41 -15.51
N ALA A 9 -21.91 45.66 -16.48
CA ALA A 9 -22.13 44.21 -16.36
C ALA A 9 -20.79 43.50 -16.49
N CYS A 10 -20.20 43.05 -15.36
CA CYS A 10 -19.08 42.13 -15.37
C CYS A 10 -19.55 40.76 -15.83
N LEU A 11 -19.35 40.43 -17.09
CA LEU A 11 -19.44 39.10 -17.61
C LEU A 11 -18.27 38.25 -17.04
N VAL A 12 -18.50 37.57 -15.94
CA VAL A 12 -17.60 36.53 -15.46
C VAL A 12 -17.79 35.30 -16.36
N SER A 13 -16.89 35.19 -17.34
CA SER A 13 -16.81 33.99 -18.18
C SER A 13 -16.34 32.82 -17.31
N PHE A 14 -17.27 31.96 -16.85
CA PHE A 14 -16.91 30.66 -16.34
C PHE A 14 -16.35 29.84 -17.51
N ILE A 15 -15.03 29.78 -17.64
CA ILE A 15 -14.37 28.79 -18.48
C ILE A 15 -14.52 27.48 -17.73
N ALA A 16 -15.59 26.74 -18.03
CA ALA A 16 -15.71 25.36 -17.63
C ALA A 16 -14.59 24.58 -18.37
N HIS A 17 -13.51 24.29 -17.67
CA HIS A 17 -12.54 23.32 -18.16
C HIS A 17 -13.26 21.99 -18.25
N ALA A 18 -13.63 21.59 -19.46
CA ALA A 18 -14.15 20.24 -19.70
C ALA A 18 -13.05 19.25 -19.28
N GLN A 19 -13.26 18.59 -18.16
CA GLN A 19 -12.34 17.58 -17.68
C GLN A 19 -12.33 16.46 -18.70
N THR A 20 -11.18 16.19 -19.31
CA THR A 20 -11.03 15.06 -20.26
C THR A 20 -11.43 13.80 -19.55
N THR A 21 -12.40 13.07 -20.11
CA THR A 21 -12.82 11.76 -19.58
C THR A 21 -12.55 10.69 -20.61
N TYR A 22 -12.08 9.57 -20.15
CA TYR A 22 -11.74 8.38 -20.93
C TYR A 22 -12.87 7.35 -20.83
N SER A 23 -13.31 6.80 -21.95
CA SER A 23 -14.29 5.72 -21.95
C SER A 23 -13.57 4.38 -21.78
N TYR A 24 -14.07 3.55 -20.88
CA TYR A 24 -13.51 2.22 -20.66
C TYR A 24 -14.55 1.11 -20.83
N ARG A 25 -14.05 -0.07 -21.15
CA ARG A 25 -14.72 -1.35 -21.02
C ARG A 25 -13.79 -2.30 -20.29
N VAL A 26 -14.20 -2.84 -19.13
CA VAL A 26 -13.44 -3.86 -18.40
C VAL A 26 -14.22 -5.17 -18.50
N GLU A 27 -13.61 -6.21 -19.03
CA GLU A 27 -14.27 -7.50 -19.24
C GLU A 27 -13.41 -8.67 -18.79
N GLY A 28 -14.05 -9.79 -18.48
CA GLY A 28 -13.37 -11.03 -18.12
C GLY A 28 -14.30 -12.22 -18.01
N GLU A 29 -13.69 -13.39 -17.79
CA GLU A 29 -14.39 -14.65 -17.61
C GLU A 29 -14.02 -15.31 -16.28
N LEU A 30 -15.01 -16.00 -15.71
CA LEU A 30 -14.86 -16.79 -14.50
C LEU A 30 -15.02 -18.27 -14.86
N THR A 31 -14.20 -19.12 -14.27
CA THR A 31 -14.30 -20.58 -14.48
C THR A 31 -15.32 -21.24 -13.56
N ASP A 32 -15.75 -20.51 -12.52
CA ASP A 32 -16.68 -21.00 -11.50
C ASP A 32 -18.10 -20.45 -11.76
N ASN A 33 -19.01 -21.35 -12.07
CA ASN A 33 -20.45 -21.06 -12.26
C ASN A 33 -21.13 -20.49 -11.02
N SER A 34 -20.56 -20.67 -9.83
CA SER A 34 -21.13 -20.17 -8.56
C SER A 34 -21.21 -18.63 -8.50
N PHE A 35 -20.51 -17.95 -9.41
CA PHE A 35 -20.58 -16.49 -9.53
C PHE A 35 -21.72 -15.99 -10.42
N ASN A 36 -22.35 -16.85 -11.21
CA ASN A 36 -23.49 -16.41 -12.04
C ASN A 36 -24.58 -15.76 -11.18
N GLY A 37 -25.04 -14.60 -11.60
CA GLY A 37 -26.02 -13.78 -10.87
C GLY A 37 -25.42 -12.92 -9.74
N LYS A 38 -24.17 -13.12 -9.35
CA LYS A 38 -23.51 -12.29 -8.32
C LYS A 38 -23.02 -10.96 -8.90
N MET A 39 -22.93 -9.96 -8.02
CA MET A 39 -22.36 -8.66 -8.36
C MET A 39 -20.85 -8.67 -8.18
N LEU A 40 -20.14 -8.10 -9.14
CA LEU A 40 -18.72 -7.72 -9.02
C LEU A 40 -18.62 -6.20 -9.01
N TYR A 41 -17.54 -5.72 -8.39
CA TYR A 41 -17.31 -4.30 -8.20
C TYR A 41 -15.87 -3.95 -8.62
N ILE A 42 -15.69 -2.81 -9.27
CA ILE A 42 -14.36 -2.20 -9.42
C ILE A 42 -14.10 -1.35 -8.18
N MET A 43 -13.06 -1.69 -7.46
CA MET A 43 -12.53 -0.90 -6.35
C MET A 43 -11.32 -0.11 -6.80
N ARG A 44 -11.29 1.19 -6.54
CA ARG A 44 -10.13 2.04 -6.74
C ARG A 44 -9.24 2.02 -5.49
N TYR A 45 -7.95 1.79 -5.68
CA TYR A 45 -7.00 1.68 -4.57
C TYR A 45 -6.72 2.99 -3.83
N ASP A 46 -6.81 4.14 -4.50
CA ASP A 46 -6.54 5.45 -3.89
C ASP A 46 -7.40 5.74 -2.66
N ASP A 47 -8.69 5.44 -2.73
CA ASP A 47 -9.64 5.78 -1.68
C ASP A 47 -10.50 4.59 -1.19
N ASN A 48 -10.17 3.38 -1.64
CA ASN A 48 -10.89 2.13 -1.35
C ASN A 48 -12.39 2.19 -1.70
N ARG A 49 -12.76 2.97 -2.71
CA ARG A 49 -14.15 3.10 -3.14
C ARG A 49 -14.49 2.16 -4.28
N TYR A 50 -15.66 1.59 -4.19
CA TYR A 50 -16.30 0.96 -5.35
C TYR A 50 -16.77 2.07 -6.30
N ILE A 51 -16.30 2.01 -7.55
CA ILE A 51 -16.56 3.05 -8.57
C ILE A 51 -17.45 2.56 -9.68
N ASP A 52 -17.61 1.24 -9.82
CA ASP A 52 -18.50 0.62 -10.79
C ASP A 52 -18.93 -0.77 -10.32
N SER A 53 -20.03 -1.30 -10.87
CA SER A 53 -20.55 -2.62 -10.55
C SER A 53 -21.19 -3.29 -11.76
N THR A 54 -21.08 -4.62 -11.83
CA THR A 54 -21.74 -5.43 -12.88
C THR A 54 -22.21 -6.77 -12.33
N ARG A 55 -23.17 -7.40 -13.01
CA ARG A 55 -23.63 -8.76 -12.71
C ARG A 55 -22.91 -9.77 -13.59
N VAL A 56 -22.52 -10.87 -13.00
CA VAL A 56 -21.95 -12.00 -13.77
C VAL A 56 -23.06 -12.76 -14.49
N GLU A 57 -22.93 -12.94 -15.79
CA GLU A 57 -23.88 -13.69 -16.63
C GLU A 57 -23.10 -14.67 -17.50
N ASN A 58 -23.49 -15.94 -17.49
CA ASN A 58 -22.82 -17.00 -18.25
C ASN A 58 -21.29 -17.02 -18.03
N GLN A 59 -20.87 -16.90 -16.78
CA GLN A 59 -19.45 -16.84 -16.37
C GLN A 59 -18.68 -15.61 -16.88
N LYS A 60 -19.36 -14.63 -17.48
CA LYS A 60 -18.72 -13.42 -18.02
C LYS A 60 -19.17 -12.21 -17.23
N PHE A 61 -18.29 -11.21 -17.21
CA PHE A 61 -18.60 -9.91 -16.70
C PHE A 61 -18.06 -8.81 -17.62
N ALA A 62 -18.75 -7.68 -17.64
CA ALA A 62 -18.28 -6.47 -18.29
C ALA A 62 -18.75 -5.24 -17.53
N PHE A 63 -17.87 -4.28 -17.41
CA PHE A 63 -18.15 -2.93 -16.90
C PHE A 63 -17.94 -1.96 -18.05
N GLU A 64 -18.78 -0.93 -18.15
CA GLU A 64 -18.64 0.14 -19.13
C GLU A 64 -18.88 1.48 -18.48
N GLY A 65 -17.96 2.42 -18.65
CA GLY A 65 -18.06 3.70 -17.99
C GLY A 65 -17.07 4.73 -18.52
N ARG A 66 -16.91 5.79 -17.74
CA ARG A 66 -15.96 6.88 -18.00
C ARG A 66 -15.14 7.17 -16.76
N THR A 67 -13.86 7.40 -16.93
CA THR A 67 -12.95 7.85 -15.88
C THR A 67 -12.26 9.14 -16.27
N ALA A 68 -11.97 9.99 -15.31
CA ALA A 68 -11.23 11.23 -15.54
C ALA A 68 -9.71 11.01 -15.60
N ILE A 69 -9.20 9.98 -14.93
CA ILE A 69 -7.76 9.73 -14.80
C ILE A 69 -7.52 8.23 -14.73
N PRO A 70 -6.48 7.72 -15.43
CA PRO A 70 -6.08 6.32 -15.33
C PRO A 70 -5.68 5.95 -13.90
N SER A 71 -6.43 5.07 -13.25
CA SER A 71 -6.32 4.74 -11.82
C SER A 71 -5.95 3.27 -11.61
N PHE A 72 -5.24 2.98 -10.53
CA PHE A 72 -4.98 1.61 -10.10
C PHE A 72 -6.23 1.04 -9.43
N CYS A 73 -6.73 -0.07 -9.97
CA CYS A 73 -7.99 -0.68 -9.58
C CYS A 73 -7.88 -2.19 -9.37
N ARG A 74 -8.91 -2.73 -8.70
CA ARG A 74 -9.04 -4.16 -8.41
C ARG A 74 -10.50 -4.62 -8.59
N ILE A 75 -10.66 -5.86 -9.05
CA ILE A 75 -11.91 -6.62 -8.99
C ILE A 75 -11.68 -7.84 -8.12
N ASP A 76 -12.62 -8.14 -7.20
CA ASP A 76 -12.60 -9.33 -6.37
C ASP A 76 -13.75 -10.28 -6.71
N ALA A 77 -13.43 -11.57 -6.80
CA ALA A 77 -14.39 -12.66 -6.92
C ALA A 77 -14.02 -13.77 -5.92
N GLY A 78 -14.44 -13.60 -4.68
CA GLY A 78 -14.09 -14.49 -3.57
C GLY A 78 -12.58 -14.50 -3.28
N ARG A 79 -11.91 -15.63 -3.54
CA ARG A 79 -10.44 -15.74 -3.36
C ARG A 79 -9.66 -15.25 -4.57
N ASN A 80 -10.32 -15.11 -5.72
CA ASN A 80 -9.69 -14.66 -6.96
C ASN A 80 -9.84 -13.15 -7.08
N TYR A 81 -8.83 -12.51 -7.65
CA TYR A 81 -8.84 -11.08 -7.85
C TYR A 81 -8.06 -10.69 -9.11
N GLY A 82 -8.30 -9.50 -9.63
CA GLY A 82 -7.52 -8.94 -10.72
C GLY A 82 -7.19 -7.48 -10.45
N ASN A 83 -5.91 -7.17 -10.43
CA ASN A 83 -5.42 -5.80 -10.39
C ASN A 83 -5.19 -5.31 -11.82
N PHE A 84 -5.54 -4.07 -12.09
CA PHE A 84 -5.38 -3.47 -13.43
C PHE A 84 -5.34 -1.94 -13.34
N ILE A 85 -4.92 -1.31 -14.42
CA ILE A 85 -5.04 0.13 -14.58
C ILE A 85 -6.33 0.41 -15.36
N LEU A 86 -7.27 1.09 -14.72
CA LEU A 86 -8.48 1.57 -15.38
C LEU A 86 -8.11 2.73 -16.30
N ASP A 87 -8.22 2.52 -17.59
CA ASP A 87 -7.66 3.32 -18.67
C ASP A 87 -8.65 3.39 -19.84
N GLU A 88 -8.36 4.20 -20.84
CA GLU A 88 -9.17 4.28 -22.07
C GLU A 88 -9.08 2.99 -22.89
N GLY A 89 -10.26 2.53 -23.36
CA GLY A 89 -10.37 1.36 -24.24
C GLY A 89 -10.85 0.10 -23.53
N THR A 90 -10.58 -1.06 -24.15
CA THR A 90 -11.02 -2.36 -23.62
C THR A 90 -9.89 -3.03 -22.82
N ILE A 91 -10.16 -3.28 -21.56
CA ILE A 91 -9.26 -3.94 -20.61
C ILE A 91 -9.80 -5.34 -20.34
N LYS A 92 -9.00 -6.36 -20.59
CA LYS A 92 -9.33 -7.75 -20.24
C LYS A 92 -8.66 -8.11 -18.93
N VAL A 93 -9.46 -8.46 -17.93
CA VAL A 93 -8.96 -8.83 -16.59
C VAL A 93 -9.16 -10.32 -16.37
N ASN A 94 -8.05 -11.01 -16.12
CA ASN A 94 -8.07 -12.42 -15.75
C ASN A 94 -7.86 -12.53 -14.24
N LEU A 95 -8.90 -12.99 -13.52
CA LEU A 95 -8.88 -13.08 -12.06
C LEU A 95 -8.06 -14.28 -11.53
N TYR A 96 -7.57 -15.15 -12.40
CA TYR A 96 -6.78 -16.34 -12.03
C TYR A 96 -5.30 -16.17 -12.33
N THR A 97 -4.96 -15.54 -13.44
CA THR A 97 -3.56 -15.28 -13.81
C THR A 97 -3.06 -13.93 -13.30
N HIS A 98 -3.97 -13.06 -12.91
CA HIS A 98 -3.71 -11.69 -12.43
C HIS A 98 -3.01 -10.80 -13.46
N VAL A 99 -3.09 -11.15 -14.76
CA VAL A 99 -2.44 -10.41 -15.85
C VAL A 99 -3.51 -9.69 -16.67
N PRO A 100 -3.71 -8.37 -16.49
CA PRO A 100 -4.60 -7.58 -17.32
C PRO A 100 -3.97 -7.33 -18.71
N THR A 101 -4.81 -7.22 -19.76
CA THR A 101 -4.36 -6.95 -21.13
C THR A 101 -5.28 -5.94 -21.82
N GLY A 102 -4.93 -5.50 -23.02
CA GLY A 102 -5.80 -4.72 -23.92
C GLY A 102 -5.46 -3.23 -24.01
N THR A 103 -4.70 -2.66 -23.07
CA THR A 103 -4.23 -1.27 -23.16
C THR A 103 -2.74 -1.14 -22.91
N LYS A 104 -2.12 -0.07 -23.42
CA LYS A 104 -0.69 0.19 -23.22
C LYS A 104 -0.31 0.37 -21.76
N LEU A 105 -1.18 0.96 -20.92
CA LEU A 105 -0.92 1.10 -19.50
C LEU A 105 -0.97 -0.24 -18.77
N ASN A 106 -1.87 -1.14 -19.15
CA ASN A 106 -1.90 -2.49 -18.59
C ASN A 106 -0.70 -3.35 -19.04
N GLU A 107 -0.19 -3.17 -20.26
CA GLU A 107 1.08 -3.77 -20.68
C GLU A 107 2.27 -3.23 -19.88
N ALA A 108 2.35 -1.92 -19.64
CA ALA A 108 3.37 -1.30 -18.80
C ALA A 108 3.28 -1.77 -17.34
N PHE A 109 2.06 -1.91 -16.81
CA PHE A 109 1.79 -2.45 -15.49
C PHE A 109 2.29 -3.89 -15.36
N ASN A 110 1.95 -4.77 -16.32
CA ASN A 110 2.44 -6.16 -16.34
C ASN A 110 3.97 -6.24 -16.39
N LYS A 111 4.61 -5.41 -17.22
CA LYS A 111 6.07 -5.32 -17.29
C LYS A 111 6.66 -4.89 -15.95
N THR A 112 6.02 -3.94 -15.28
CA THR A 112 6.46 -3.46 -13.95
C THR A 112 6.38 -4.57 -12.93
N ILE A 113 5.25 -5.27 -12.82
CA ILE A 113 5.09 -6.42 -11.91
C ILE A 113 6.12 -7.51 -12.23
N ALA A 114 6.24 -7.93 -13.49
CA ALA A 114 7.16 -8.99 -13.89
C ALA A 114 8.62 -8.67 -13.55
N THR A 115 9.03 -7.40 -13.69
CA THR A 115 10.38 -6.97 -13.35
C THR A 115 10.60 -6.99 -11.83
N VAL A 116 9.66 -6.47 -11.06
CA VAL A 116 9.69 -6.50 -9.59
C VAL A 116 9.76 -7.94 -9.08
N ASP A 117 8.92 -8.82 -9.61
CA ASP A 117 8.92 -10.25 -9.27
C ASP A 117 10.23 -10.93 -9.63
N SER A 118 10.83 -10.58 -10.77
CA SER A 118 12.13 -11.10 -11.17
C SER A 118 13.24 -10.72 -10.19
N ILE A 119 13.23 -9.45 -9.73
CA ILE A 119 14.20 -8.98 -8.72
C ILE A 119 13.99 -9.73 -7.39
N ARG A 120 12.75 -9.84 -6.92
CA ARG A 120 12.40 -10.56 -5.68
C ARG A 120 12.75 -12.05 -5.75
N LYS A 121 12.46 -12.72 -6.87
CA LYS A 121 12.77 -14.14 -7.07
C LYS A 121 14.26 -14.42 -6.97
N LYS A 122 15.14 -13.54 -7.47
CA LYS A 122 16.60 -13.68 -7.28
C LYS A 122 16.97 -13.67 -5.79
N GLY A 123 16.36 -12.79 -5.01
CA GLY A 123 16.55 -12.76 -3.56
C GLY A 123 16.09 -14.06 -2.89
N PHE A 124 14.86 -14.49 -3.17
CA PHE A 124 14.34 -15.73 -2.59
C PHE A 124 15.13 -16.98 -2.98
N ALA A 125 15.63 -17.04 -4.21
CA ALA A 125 16.48 -18.14 -4.65
C ALA A 125 17.79 -18.18 -3.81
N HIS A 126 18.45 -17.04 -3.64
CA HIS A 126 19.65 -16.94 -2.80
C HIS A 126 19.38 -17.30 -1.34
N LEU A 127 18.26 -16.81 -0.76
CA LEU A 127 17.84 -17.19 0.59
C LEU A 127 17.62 -18.70 0.73
N ALA A 128 17.01 -19.34 -0.28
CA ALA A 128 16.76 -20.78 -0.26
C ALA A 128 18.07 -21.60 -0.27
N GLU A 129 19.09 -21.13 -0.99
CA GLU A 129 20.44 -21.71 -1.00
C GLU A 129 21.12 -21.55 0.36
N LEU A 130 21.12 -20.33 0.91
CA LEU A 130 21.69 -20.04 2.24
C LEU A 130 21.10 -20.95 3.33
N LYS A 131 19.78 -21.17 3.32
CA LYS A 131 19.11 -22.04 4.29
C LYS A 131 19.47 -23.52 4.14
N LYS A 132 19.85 -23.96 2.96
CA LYS A 132 20.37 -25.34 2.74
C LYS A 132 21.78 -25.50 3.28
N GLU A 133 22.63 -24.49 3.07
CA GLU A 133 24.02 -24.50 3.50
C GLU A 133 24.16 -24.29 5.01
N LYS A 134 23.30 -23.45 5.57
CA LYS A 134 23.33 -23.02 6.97
C LYS A 134 21.94 -23.21 7.60
N PRO A 135 21.67 -24.36 8.23
CA PRO A 135 20.31 -24.69 8.71
C PRO A 135 19.82 -23.80 9.88
N ASN A 136 20.75 -23.23 10.67
CA ASN A 136 20.41 -22.37 11.79
C ASN A 136 20.16 -20.93 11.34
N ALA A 137 19.10 -20.29 11.84
CA ALA A 137 18.75 -18.93 11.48
C ALA A 137 19.85 -17.91 11.79
N GLU A 138 20.53 -18.06 12.92
CA GLU A 138 21.63 -17.19 13.37
C GLU A 138 22.78 -17.14 12.37
N ASP A 139 23.01 -18.22 11.62
CA ASP A 139 24.11 -18.32 10.65
C ASP A 139 23.78 -17.68 9.30
N TRP A 140 22.52 -17.74 8.84
CA TRP A 140 22.13 -17.24 7.52
C TRP A 140 21.46 -15.85 7.54
N GLN A 141 20.79 -15.46 8.63
CA GLN A 141 20.09 -14.17 8.69
C GLN A 141 21.01 -12.95 8.46
N PRO A 142 22.20 -12.83 9.08
CA PRO A 142 23.09 -11.71 8.83
C PRO A 142 23.54 -11.66 7.37
N VAL A 143 23.91 -12.81 6.79
CA VAL A 143 24.34 -12.92 5.39
C VAL A 143 23.23 -12.54 4.42
N TRP A 144 22.01 -13.02 4.70
CA TRP A 144 20.83 -12.64 3.93
C TRP A 144 20.54 -11.15 4.00
N THR A 145 20.58 -10.57 5.21
CA THR A 145 20.31 -9.15 5.42
C THR A 145 21.31 -8.30 4.63
N GLU A 146 22.61 -8.63 4.70
CA GLU A 146 23.63 -7.94 3.93
C GLU A 146 23.39 -8.06 2.42
N TYR A 147 23.14 -9.26 1.92
CA TYR A 147 22.84 -9.48 0.50
C TYR A 147 21.60 -8.72 0.04
N TYR A 148 20.52 -8.74 0.84
CA TYR A 148 19.29 -8.01 0.54
C TYR A 148 19.55 -6.51 0.46
N GLU A 149 20.20 -5.92 1.46
CA GLU A 149 20.49 -4.49 1.52
C GLU A 149 21.46 -4.03 0.42
N GLN A 150 22.41 -4.85 0.03
CA GLN A 150 23.41 -4.46 -0.97
C GLN A 150 23.00 -4.77 -2.42
N LYS A 151 22.16 -5.77 -2.67
CA LYS A 151 21.88 -6.28 -4.03
C LYS A 151 20.40 -6.19 -4.41
N ILE A 152 19.51 -6.66 -3.56
CA ILE A 152 18.09 -6.78 -3.92
C ILE A 152 17.38 -5.44 -3.74
N ARG A 153 17.49 -4.85 -2.56
CA ARG A 153 16.80 -3.61 -2.20
C ARG A 153 17.17 -2.42 -3.09
N PRO A 154 18.45 -2.12 -3.39
CA PRO A 154 18.80 -1.03 -4.30
C PRO A 154 18.29 -1.26 -5.74
N SER A 155 18.32 -2.50 -6.23
CA SER A 155 17.79 -2.84 -7.55
C SER A 155 16.28 -2.64 -7.61
N LEU A 156 15.56 -3.03 -6.55
CA LEU A 156 14.11 -2.87 -6.44
C LEU A 156 13.73 -1.39 -6.36
N LEU A 157 14.35 -0.64 -5.44
CA LEU A 157 14.07 0.78 -5.24
C LEU A 157 14.43 1.61 -6.48
N GLY A 158 15.57 1.35 -7.12
CA GLY A 158 15.98 2.04 -8.33
C GLY A 158 14.98 1.83 -9.47
N TYR A 159 14.53 0.60 -9.68
CA TYR A 159 13.52 0.30 -10.70
C TYR A 159 12.16 0.93 -10.39
N LEU A 160 11.67 0.78 -9.15
CA LEU A 160 10.38 1.35 -8.75
C LEU A 160 10.39 2.89 -8.82
N LYS A 161 11.47 3.54 -8.37
CA LYS A 161 11.64 5.00 -8.53
C LYS A 161 11.54 5.44 -9.98
N GLN A 162 12.20 4.72 -10.89
CA GLN A 162 12.08 4.99 -12.33
C GLN A 162 10.62 4.88 -12.82
N GLN A 163 9.89 3.83 -12.38
CA GLN A 163 8.48 3.67 -12.76
C GLN A 163 7.61 4.80 -12.19
N ILE A 164 7.83 5.24 -10.96
CA ILE A 164 7.10 6.36 -10.34
C ILE A 164 7.28 7.64 -11.17
N ILE A 165 8.53 7.98 -11.53
CA ILE A 165 8.84 9.21 -12.26
C ILE A 165 8.29 9.16 -13.70
N SER A 166 8.41 8.01 -14.37
CA SER A 166 7.93 7.83 -15.74
C SER A 166 6.41 7.76 -15.86
N ASN A 167 5.71 7.44 -14.77
CA ASN A 167 4.26 7.25 -14.71
C ASN A 167 3.60 8.15 -13.65
N LYS A 168 4.12 9.33 -13.43
CA LYS A 168 3.69 10.27 -12.37
C LYS A 168 2.22 10.71 -12.44
N ASP A 169 1.54 10.45 -13.55
CA ASP A 169 0.18 10.91 -13.83
C ASP A 169 -0.79 9.74 -14.14
N ASN A 170 -0.44 8.50 -13.76
CA ASN A 170 -1.29 7.32 -14.00
C ASN A 170 -1.11 6.23 -12.94
N GLY A 171 -2.01 5.23 -12.95
CA GLY A 171 -2.07 4.16 -11.95
C GLY A 171 -0.84 3.23 -11.92
N VAL A 172 0.02 3.18 -12.94
CA VAL A 172 1.30 2.45 -12.88
C VAL A 172 2.23 3.11 -11.87
N GLY A 173 2.29 4.45 -11.87
CA GLY A 173 3.05 5.22 -10.89
C GLY A 173 2.49 5.08 -9.47
N GLU A 174 1.16 5.04 -9.32
CA GLU A 174 0.51 4.76 -8.02
C GLU A 174 0.92 3.38 -7.48
N TYR A 175 0.81 2.33 -8.29
CA TYR A 175 1.28 1.00 -7.92
C TYR A 175 2.75 0.99 -7.51
N ALA A 176 3.62 1.58 -8.34
CA ALA A 176 5.06 1.62 -8.07
C ALA A 176 5.39 2.40 -6.79
N PHE A 177 4.67 3.49 -6.49
CA PHE A 177 4.86 4.26 -5.26
C PHE A 177 4.47 3.44 -4.02
N ARG A 178 3.35 2.73 -4.07
CA ARG A 178 2.92 1.84 -2.99
C ARG A 178 3.96 0.75 -2.73
N ASP A 179 4.46 0.11 -3.78
CA ASP A 179 5.46 -0.96 -3.66
C ASP A 179 6.82 -0.43 -3.19
N TYR A 180 7.24 0.75 -3.67
CA TYR A 180 8.42 1.47 -3.19
C TYR A 180 8.35 1.74 -1.68
N SER A 181 7.20 2.20 -1.20
CA SER A 181 6.97 2.53 0.22
C SER A 181 7.07 1.34 1.17
N MET A 182 7.01 0.11 0.66
CA MET A 182 7.18 -1.12 1.45
C MET A 182 8.66 -1.49 1.66
N ALA A 183 9.56 -0.96 0.83
CA ALA A 183 10.97 -1.29 0.84
C ALA A 183 11.89 -0.12 1.23
N CYS A 184 11.45 1.13 1.07
CA CYS A 184 12.26 2.31 1.35
C CYS A 184 12.31 2.65 2.84
N ASN A 185 13.36 3.38 3.23
CA ASN A 185 13.45 4.05 4.54
C ASN A 185 12.95 5.50 4.47
N THR A 186 13.03 6.22 5.61
CA THR A 186 12.54 7.60 5.73
C THR A 186 13.30 8.58 4.82
N ASP A 187 14.61 8.45 4.72
CA ASP A 187 15.44 9.36 3.92
C ASP A 187 15.20 9.16 2.42
N GLU A 188 15.04 7.91 2.00
CA GLU A 188 14.70 7.56 0.61
C GLU A 188 13.29 8.05 0.22
N MET A 189 12.34 7.96 1.15
CA MET A 189 11.01 8.51 0.95
C MET A 189 11.06 10.04 0.81
N ASP A 190 11.84 10.73 1.65
CA ASP A 190 12.01 12.18 1.57
C ASP A 190 12.63 12.62 0.24
N ALA A 191 13.68 11.92 -0.20
CA ALA A 191 14.30 12.19 -1.49
C ALA A 191 13.30 12.00 -2.66
N LEU A 192 12.46 10.97 -2.59
CA LEU A 192 11.46 10.71 -3.63
C LEU A 192 10.37 11.79 -3.67
N GLN A 193 9.95 12.33 -2.53
CA GLN A 193 8.83 13.28 -2.45
C GLN A 193 9.01 14.52 -3.32
N THR A 194 10.23 14.93 -3.61
CA THR A 194 10.53 16.08 -4.47
C THR A 194 10.40 15.79 -5.96
N GLU A 195 10.32 14.52 -6.35
CA GLU A 195 10.34 14.06 -7.74
C GLU A 195 8.98 13.54 -8.24
N ILE A 196 8.05 13.26 -7.35
CA ILE A 196 6.70 12.81 -7.73
C ILE A 196 5.84 13.96 -8.25
N GLY A 197 4.99 13.66 -9.26
CA GLY A 197 4.11 14.65 -9.87
C GLY A 197 2.94 15.08 -8.98
N ASN A 198 2.28 16.17 -9.36
CA ASN A 198 1.16 16.73 -8.61
C ASN A 198 -0.01 15.74 -8.47
N TRP A 199 -0.28 14.96 -9.52
CA TRP A 199 -1.35 13.99 -9.48
C TRP A 199 -1.09 12.89 -8.43
N LEU A 200 0.09 12.24 -8.43
CA LEU A 200 0.45 11.26 -7.40
C LEU A 200 0.37 11.88 -6.00
N ASN A 201 0.88 13.11 -5.83
CA ASN A 201 0.78 13.83 -4.56
C ASN A 201 -0.65 14.08 -4.11
N SER A 202 -1.62 14.19 -5.01
CA SER A 202 -3.03 14.42 -4.68
C SER A 202 -3.77 13.16 -4.20
N LEU A 203 -3.20 11.97 -4.43
CA LEU A 203 -3.83 10.70 -4.06
C LEU A 203 -3.89 10.52 -2.54
N LYS A 204 -5.03 10.07 -2.03
CA LYS A 204 -5.24 9.82 -0.60
C LYS A 204 -4.32 8.75 -0.06
N THR A 205 -4.10 7.68 -0.85
CA THR A 205 -3.17 6.61 -0.50
C THR A 205 -1.74 7.14 -0.37
N VAL A 206 -1.30 8.02 -1.27
CA VAL A 206 0.03 8.64 -1.22
C VAL A 206 0.16 9.53 0.02
N GLN A 207 -0.86 10.35 0.31
CA GLN A 207 -0.88 11.20 1.51
C GLN A 207 -0.84 10.37 2.80
N ALA A 208 -1.60 9.28 2.87
CA ALA A 208 -1.58 8.38 4.02
C ALA A 208 -0.21 7.70 4.22
N ILE A 209 0.43 7.26 3.12
CA ILE A 209 1.79 6.71 3.17
C ILE A 209 2.78 7.77 3.68
N LYS A 210 2.75 8.99 3.15
CA LYS A 210 3.62 10.09 3.61
C LYS A 210 3.41 10.40 5.10
N ALA A 211 2.16 10.47 5.55
CA ALA A 211 1.85 10.67 6.98
C ALA A 211 2.42 9.56 7.86
N ARG A 212 2.40 8.29 7.38
CA ARG A 212 3.05 7.18 8.08
C ARG A 212 4.56 7.39 8.20
N PHE A 213 5.24 7.83 7.14
CA PHE A 213 6.69 8.09 7.20
C PHE A 213 7.04 9.24 8.15
N GLU A 214 6.22 10.30 8.20
CA GLU A 214 6.37 11.36 9.19
C GLU A 214 6.18 10.84 10.63
N ALA A 215 5.25 9.91 10.84
CA ALA A 215 5.09 9.26 12.14
C ALA A 215 6.33 8.42 12.52
N LEU A 216 6.89 7.65 11.57
CA LEU A 216 8.11 6.87 11.78
C LEU A 216 9.30 7.74 12.18
N LYS A 217 9.46 8.92 11.59
CA LYS A 217 10.52 9.87 11.97
C LYS A 217 10.35 10.36 13.42
N ARG A 218 9.11 10.57 13.88
CA ARG A 218 8.83 11.00 15.25
C ARG A 218 9.11 9.92 16.29
N THR A 219 9.00 8.63 15.88
CA THR A 219 9.21 7.47 16.77
C THR A 219 10.53 6.75 16.49
N ALA A 220 11.45 7.36 15.75
CA ALA A 220 12.75 6.78 15.45
C ALA A 220 13.59 6.61 16.72
N VAL A 221 14.58 5.71 16.65
CA VAL A 221 15.55 5.49 17.75
C VAL A 221 16.20 6.82 18.17
N GLY A 222 16.25 7.06 19.47
CA GLY A 222 16.78 8.29 20.05
C GLY A 222 15.78 9.46 20.14
N LYS A 223 14.54 9.28 19.66
CA LYS A 223 13.46 10.26 19.84
C LYS A 223 12.68 9.99 21.14
N PRO A 224 12.09 11.01 21.76
CA PRO A 224 11.14 10.81 22.84
C PRO A 224 9.99 9.89 22.39
N PHE A 225 9.52 9.04 23.30
CA PHE A 225 8.34 8.22 23.01
C PHE A 225 7.10 9.11 22.77
N VAL A 226 6.17 8.59 21.99
CA VAL A 226 4.85 9.21 21.80
C VAL A 226 3.89 8.55 22.76
N ASP A 227 3.26 9.34 23.66
CA ASP A 227 2.31 8.80 24.59
C ASP A 227 1.04 8.31 23.88
N ILE A 228 0.60 7.13 24.24
CA ILE A 228 -0.63 6.52 23.77
C ILE A 228 -1.49 6.11 24.95
N ALA A 229 -2.80 6.25 24.81
CA ALA A 229 -3.79 5.86 25.81
C ALA A 229 -4.70 4.77 25.25
N GLY A 230 -5.14 3.88 26.11
CA GLY A 230 -6.11 2.82 25.82
C GLY A 230 -6.76 2.33 27.10
N GLU A 231 -7.72 1.43 26.98
CA GLU A 231 -8.33 0.76 28.11
C GLU A 231 -7.59 -0.57 28.38
N ASN A 232 -7.32 -0.86 29.65
CA ASN A 232 -6.80 -2.16 30.04
C ASN A 232 -7.92 -3.21 30.10
N THR A 233 -7.57 -4.46 30.40
CA THR A 233 -8.53 -5.58 30.49
C THR A 233 -9.61 -5.40 31.57
N GLU A 234 -9.45 -4.44 32.47
CA GLU A 234 -10.40 -4.08 33.52
C GLU A 234 -11.28 -2.88 33.14
N GLY A 235 -11.13 -2.33 31.91
CA GLY A 235 -11.85 -1.16 31.43
C GLY A 235 -11.33 0.17 31.98
N LYS A 236 -10.13 0.19 32.57
CA LYS A 236 -9.51 1.40 33.11
C LYS A 236 -8.57 2.03 32.09
N GLU A 237 -8.65 3.36 31.94
CA GLU A 237 -7.69 4.10 31.11
C GLU A 237 -6.26 3.87 31.61
N THR A 238 -5.37 3.54 30.71
CA THR A 238 -3.95 3.28 30.94
C THR A 238 -3.16 3.96 29.83
N ARG A 239 -2.03 4.56 30.18
CA ARG A 239 -1.16 5.30 29.27
C ARG A 239 0.24 4.71 29.23
N LEU A 240 0.93 4.84 28.10
CA LEU A 240 2.34 4.46 28.01
C LEU A 240 3.20 5.26 29.00
N SER A 241 2.88 6.53 29.26
CA SER A 241 3.51 7.38 30.27
C SER A 241 3.37 6.87 31.72
N ASP A 242 2.43 5.96 31.98
CA ASP A 242 2.31 5.30 33.28
C ASP A 242 3.48 4.35 33.57
N PHE A 243 4.21 3.91 32.55
CA PHE A 243 5.30 2.93 32.64
C PHE A 243 6.66 3.52 32.29
N VAL A 244 6.73 4.43 31.30
CA VAL A 244 7.99 5.02 30.80
C VAL A 244 8.53 6.08 31.77
N GLY A 245 9.87 6.19 31.84
CA GLY A 245 10.54 7.23 32.65
C GLY A 245 10.64 6.93 34.15
N LYS A 246 10.29 5.71 34.59
CA LYS A 246 10.29 5.30 36.01
C LYS A 246 11.48 4.38 36.37
N GLY A 247 12.56 4.43 35.58
CA GLY A 247 13.76 3.60 35.80
C GLY A 247 13.64 2.19 35.23
N ASN A 248 12.58 1.91 34.44
CA ASN A 248 12.34 0.62 33.82
C ASN A 248 12.62 0.67 32.31
N TYR A 249 12.97 -0.50 31.75
CA TYR A 249 12.88 -0.74 30.32
C TYR A 249 11.45 -1.14 29.98
N VAL A 250 10.83 -0.47 29.02
CA VAL A 250 9.46 -0.77 28.60
C VAL A 250 9.50 -1.30 27.16
N LEU A 251 9.15 -2.58 26.99
CA LEU A 251 8.92 -3.18 25.68
C LEU A 251 7.43 -3.01 25.35
N VAL A 252 7.16 -2.40 24.20
CA VAL A 252 5.79 -2.24 23.70
C VAL A 252 5.59 -3.25 22.57
N ASP A 253 4.69 -4.21 22.79
CA ASP A 253 4.29 -5.21 21.80
C ASP A 253 2.93 -4.83 21.19
N MET A 254 2.90 -4.59 19.89
CA MET A 254 1.67 -4.30 19.15
C MET A 254 1.18 -5.58 18.47
N TRP A 255 0.05 -6.09 18.87
CA TRP A 255 -0.47 -7.37 18.42
C TRP A 255 -1.97 -7.33 18.10
N ALA A 256 -2.47 -8.38 17.44
CA ALA A 256 -3.90 -8.56 17.20
C ALA A 256 -4.28 -10.04 17.36
N SER A 257 -5.53 -10.31 17.72
CA SER A 257 -6.03 -11.68 17.92
C SER A 257 -6.00 -12.54 16.64
N TRP A 258 -6.12 -11.92 15.48
CA TRP A 258 -6.03 -12.56 14.16
C TRP A 258 -4.60 -12.68 13.61
N CYS A 259 -3.61 -12.05 14.25
CA CYS A 259 -2.21 -12.09 13.86
C CYS A 259 -1.54 -13.39 14.38
N ALA A 260 -1.46 -14.41 13.53
CA ALA A 260 -0.86 -15.70 13.93
C ALA A 260 0.60 -15.57 14.36
N PRO A 261 1.53 -14.91 13.61
CA PRO A 261 2.91 -14.76 14.06
C PRO A 261 3.03 -13.97 15.37
N CYS A 262 2.15 -12.98 15.63
CA CYS A 262 2.17 -12.27 16.92
C CYS A 262 1.86 -13.21 18.08
N ARG A 263 0.89 -14.12 17.91
CA ARG A 263 0.54 -15.10 18.94
C ARG A 263 1.62 -16.15 19.15
N GLU A 264 2.36 -16.51 18.11
CA GLU A 264 3.50 -17.42 18.18
C GLU A 264 4.66 -16.81 18.98
N GLU A 265 4.80 -15.48 19.00
CA GLU A 265 5.83 -14.77 19.77
C GLU A 265 5.49 -14.62 21.26
N ILE A 266 4.22 -14.73 21.68
CA ILE A 266 3.79 -14.56 23.08
C ILE A 266 4.56 -15.45 24.06
N PRO A 267 4.82 -16.75 23.79
CA PRO A 267 5.60 -17.58 24.72
C PRO A 267 7.03 -17.07 24.92
N ASN A 268 7.70 -16.59 23.87
CA ASN A 268 9.03 -16.01 23.94
C ASN A 268 9.02 -14.70 24.76
N LEU A 269 8.04 -13.83 24.54
CA LEU A 269 7.86 -12.62 25.34
C LEU A 269 7.63 -12.94 26.83
N ALA A 270 6.88 -14.01 27.13
CA ALA A 270 6.66 -14.45 28.50
C ALA A 270 7.96 -14.95 29.18
N GLU A 271 8.80 -15.69 28.45
CA GLU A 271 10.12 -16.13 28.93
C GLU A 271 11.05 -14.94 29.19
N ILE A 272 11.13 -14.00 28.26
CA ILE A 272 11.90 -12.75 28.39
C ILE A 272 11.40 -11.97 29.63
N TYR A 273 10.10 -11.80 29.78
CA TYR A 273 9.53 -11.12 30.93
C TYR A 273 9.92 -11.80 32.26
N ASN A 274 9.77 -13.12 32.37
CA ASN A 274 10.12 -13.87 33.56
C ASN A 274 11.61 -13.76 33.92
N THR A 275 12.48 -13.66 32.90
CA THR A 275 13.93 -13.53 33.08
C THR A 275 14.36 -12.13 33.56
N TYR A 276 13.63 -11.08 33.15
CA TYR A 276 14.08 -9.70 33.31
C TYR A 276 13.15 -8.80 34.13
N LYS A 277 11.95 -9.24 34.54
CA LYS A 277 11.01 -8.43 35.37
C LYS A 277 11.63 -7.89 36.63
N ASP A 278 12.42 -8.70 37.32
CA ASP A 278 13.10 -8.30 38.58
C ASP A 278 14.33 -7.40 38.31
N LYS A 279 14.71 -7.24 37.02
CA LYS A 279 15.77 -6.33 36.57
C LYS A 279 15.21 -5.05 35.95
N GLY A 280 13.92 -4.81 36.11
CA GLY A 280 13.26 -3.58 35.66
C GLY A 280 12.70 -3.64 34.22
N LEU A 281 12.39 -4.84 33.68
CA LEU A 281 11.66 -4.95 32.42
C LEU A 281 10.14 -4.92 32.66
N VAL A 282 9.45 -4.09 31.92
CA VAL A 282 7.99 -4.08 31.77
C VAL A 282 7.66 -4.43 30.31
N ILE A 283 6.70 -5.32 30.10
CA ILE A 283 6.15 -5.60 28.76
C ILE A 283 4.70 -5.10 28.72
N LEU A 284 4.41 -4.21 27.77
CA LEU A 284 3.08 -3.66 27.55
C LEU A 284 2.54 -4.17 26.21
N GLY A 285 1.57 -5.10 26.24
CA GLY A 285 0.86 -5.57 25.06
C GLY A 285 -0.26 -4.60 24.67
N ILE A 286 -0.28 -4.14 23.42
CA ILE A 286 -1.31 -3.26 22.88
C ILE A 286 -2.05 -4.02 21.78
N ALA A 287 -3.32 -4.35 22.04
CA ALA A 287 -4.20 -4.97 21.08
C ALA A 287 -4.76 -3.93 20.09
N THR A 288 -4.71 -4.19 18.77
CA THR A 288 -5.18 -3.30 17.71
C THR A 288 -6.32 -3.92 16.90
#